data_a24078289e489df64ba7cb9bf40bf737
#
_entry.id   a24078289e489df64ba7cb9bf40bf737
#
_cell.length_a   1.000
_cell.length_b   1.000
_cell.length_c   1.000
_cell.angle_alpha   90.00
_cell.angle_beta   90.00
_cell.angle_gamma   90.00
#
_symmetry.space_group_name_H-M   'P 1'
#
loop_
_entity.id
_entity.type
_entity.pdbx_description
1 polymer ?
#
loop_
_entity_poly.entity_id
_entity_poly.type
_entity_poly.pdbx_seq_one_letter_code
_entity_poly.pdbx_strand_id
1 'polypeptide(L)'
;MTGIIDFALSKAKTTIVIAVLVLLAGSYARQEIQVSSSPNIQLPFISVSVFLEGASPEDGSRLIARPLENNLRSVQGVKNISSYSTLGITRMIVEFEIQQDMNEAIIDIQQAIEEVKSELPLGAEDPQIQEYSERSFPAMTISLQGDGSLRQKIFFAEEMKDMLESIDGIYEANLVAAPDEVLEGVIDKSKMEAYGVTLDDLYNSISNNN
;
A
#
# COMPACT_ATOMS: atom_id res chain seq x y z
N MET A 1 -34.91 20.30 45.24
CA MET A 1 -35.08 19.88 43.81
C MET A 1 -36.41 20.29 43.22
N THR A 2 -37.34 20.79 43.97
CA THR A 2 -38.68 21.21 43.53
C THR A 2 -38.67 22.50 42.67
N GLY A 3 -37.75 23.43 42.90
CA GLY A 3 -37.73 24.73 42.22
C GLY A 3 -37.56 24.71 40.70
N ILE A 4 -36.82 23.72 40.12
CA ILE A 4 -36.62 23.60 38.70
C ILE A 4 -37.93 23.07 38.02
N ILE A 5 -38.60 22.14 38.67
CA ILE A 5 -39.83 21.54 38.17
C ILE A 5 -40.95 22.59 38.23
N ASP A 6 -41.07 23.31 39.33
CA ASP A 6 -42.09 24.38 39.51
C ASP A 6 -41.83 25.54 38.54
N PHE A 7 -40.57 25.90 38.25
CA PHE A 7 -40.23 26.88 37.25
C PHE A 7 -40.61 26.41 35.81
N ALA A 8 -40.30 25.15 35.49
CA ALA A 8 -40.64 24.58 34.21
C ALA A 8 -42.17 24.51 33.95
N LEU A 9 -42.94 24.17 34.98
CA LEU A 9 -44.39 24.12 34.94
C LEU A 9 -45.03 25.53 34.87
N SER A 10 -44.47 26.49 35.59
CA SER A 10 -44.98 27.88 35.58
C SER A 10 -44.73 28.60 34.26
N LYS A 11 -43.70 28.19 33.50
CA LYS A 11 -43.31 28.72 32.19
C LYS A 11 -43.42 27.68 31.09
N ALA A 12 -44.49 26.91 31.06
CA ALA A 12 -44.68 25.78 30.15
C ALA A 12 -44.39 26.09 28.68
N LYS A 13 -44.79 27.27 28.18
CA LYS A 13 -44.52 27.69 26.79
C LYS A 13 -43.00 27.83 26.52
N THR A 14 -42.24 28.41 27.45
CA THR A 14 -40.81 28.58 27.33
C THR A 14 -40.08 27.23 27.39
N THR A 15 -40.55 26.35 28.27
CA THR A 15 -40.00 24.99 28.41
C THR A 15 -40.21 24.18 27.14
N ILE A 16 -41.38 24.27 26.49
CA ILE A 16 -41.65 23.60 25.21
C ILE A 16 -40.72 24.14 24.10
N VAL A 17 -40.55 25.46 24.01
CA VAL A 17 -39.66 26.08 23.01
C VAL A 17 -38.23 25.61 23.20
N ILE A 18 -37.73 25.57 24.44
CA ILE A 18 -36.37 25.05 24.73
C ILE A 18 -36.29 23.57 24.36
N ALA A 19 -37.30 22.77 24.67
CA ALA A 19 -37.29 21.35 24.34
C ALA A 19 -37.21 21.12 22.80
N VAL A 20 -37.99 21.91 22.03
CA VAL A 20 -37.96 21.86 20.57
C VAL A 20 -36.60 22.30 20.03
N LEU A 21 -35.97 23.36 20.59
CA LEU A 21 -34.64 23.79 20.20
C LEU A 21 -33.60 22.73 20.46
N VAL A 22 -33.64 22.05 21.60
CA VAL A 22 -32.71 20.96 21.93
C VAL A 22 -32.92 19.78 20.99
N LEU A 23 -34.14 19.42 20.63
CA LEU A 23 -34.41 18.36 19.65
C LEU A 23 -33.91 18.72 18.25
N LEU A 24 -34.09 19.95 17.82
CA LEU A 24 -33.55 20.41 16.52
C LEU A 24 -32.03 20.43 16.53
N ALA A 25 -31.41 20.97 17.58
CA ALA A 25 -29.97 20.96 17.73
C ALA A 25 -29.36 19.53 17.79
N GLY A 26 -30.02 18.62 18.52
CA GLY A 26 -29.64 17.21 18.57
C GLY A 26 -29.80 16.50 17.22
N SER A 27 -30.84 16.81 16.47
CA SER A 27 -31.05 16.27 15.12
C SER A 27 -30.00 16.77 14.13
N TYR A 28 -29.63 18.04 14.22
CA TYR A 28 -28.56 18.62 13.42
C TYR A 28 -27.19 18.01 13.78
N ALA A 29 -26.86 17.96 15.08
CA ALA A 29 -25.61 17.37 15.55
C ALA A 29 -25.45 15.91 15.11
N ARG A 30 -26.55 15.14 15.05
CA ARG A 30 -26.50 13.75 14.58
C ARG A 30 -26.07 13.62 13.11
N GLN A 31 -26.38 14.59 12.25
CA GLN A 31 -26.00 14.58 10.85
C GLN A 31 -24.51 14.93 10.64
N GLU A 32 -23.94 15.73 11.54
CA GLU A 32 -22.53 16.13 11.50
C GLU A 32 -21.59 15.08 12.13
N ILE A 33 -22.11 14.16 12.94
CA ILE A 33 -21.28 13.12 13.55
C ILE A 33 -20.92 12.11 12.46
N GLN A 34 -19.66 12.10 12.08
CA GLN A 34 -19.10 11.07 11.20
C GLN A 34 -19.14 9.71 11.91
N VAL A 35 -19.93 8.80 11.37
CA VAL A 35 -19.97 7.41 11.87
C VAL A 35 -18.95 6.61 11.09
N SER A 36 -17.80 6.32 11.71
CA SER A 36 -16.83 5.39 11.16
C SER A 36 -17.17 3.98 11.64
N SER A 37 -17.15 3.01 10.74
CA SER A 37 -17.38 1.60 11.06
C SER A 37 -16.24 0.98 11.86
N SER A 38 -15.05 1.57 11.81
CA SER A 38 -13.86 1.15 12.52
C SER A 38 -13.19 2.37 13.17
N PRO A 39 -12.64 2.24 14.38
CA PRO A 39 -11.80 3.29 14.93
C PRO A 39 -10.59 3.48 14.00
N ASN A 40 -10.20 4.72 13.74
CA ASN A 40 -8.98 5.03 12.98
C ASN A 40 -7.75 4.59 13.81
N ILE A 41 -7.38 3.33 13.67
CA ILE A 41 -6.20 2.75 14.32
C ILE A 41 -5.08 2.82 13.29
N GLN A 42 -4.12 3.72 13.52
CA GLN A 42 -2.87 3.66 12.76
C GLN A 42 -2.16 2.36 13.17
N LEU A 43 -2.05 1.46 12.22
CA LEU A 43 -1.29 0.22 12.41
C LEU A 43 0.20 0.58 12.28
N PRO A 44 1.00 0.47 13.34
CA PRO A 44 2.40 0.88 13.33
C PRO A 44 3.28 -0.18 12.64
N PHE A 45 2.93 -0.56 11.41
CA PHE A 45 3.64 -1.55 10.63
C PHE A 45 4.04 -1.00 9.28
N ILE A 46 5.30 -1.23 8.91
CA ILE A 46 5.82 -0.98 7.58
C ILE A 46 6.32 -2.30 7.00
N SER A 47 5.93 -2.61 5.77
CA SER A 47 6.43 -3.75 5.01
C SER A 47 7.54 -3.29 4.08
N VAL A 48 8.64 -4.02 4.10
CA VAL A 48 9.74 -3.87 3.12
C VAL A 48 9.83 -5.18 2.34
N SER A 49 9.67 -5.12 1.03
CA SER A 49 9.73 -6.28 0.14
C SER A 49 10.86 -6.11 -0.87
N VAL A 50 11.65 -7.17 -1.05
CA VAL A 50 12.75 -7.21 -2.02
C VAL A 50 12.57 -8.43 -2.91
N PHE A 51 12.61 -8.23 -4.22
CA PHE A 51 12.57 -9.29 -5.20
C PHE A 51 13.97 -9.65 -5.66
N LEU A 52 14.28 -10.95 -5.73
CA LEU A 52 15.50 -11.49 -6.30
C LEU A 52 15.14 -12.76 -7.05
N GLU A 53 15.04 -12.65 -8.36
CA GLU A 53 14.65 -13.75 -9.22
C GLU A 53 15.54 -14.98 -9.04
N GLY A 54 14.94 -16.15 -8.87
CA GLY A 54 15.63 -17.43 -8.70
C GLY A 54 16.25 -17.67 -7.32
N ALA A 55 16.15 -16.71 -6.38
CA ALA A 55 16.70 -16.92 -5.04
C ALA A 55 15.90 -17.95 -4.26
N SER A 56 16.62 -18.88 -3.59
CA SER A 56 16.02 -19.79 -2.61
C SER A 56 15.59 -19.04 -1.35
N PRO A 57 14.65 -19.58 -0.53
CA PRO A 57 14.28 -18.98 0.74
C PRO A 57 15.49 -18.78 1.68
N GLU A 58 16.44 -19.71 1.68
CA GLU A 58 17.66 -19.63 2.47
C GLU A 58 18.57 -18.49 2.01
N ASP A 59 18.71 -18.30 0.70
CA ASP A 59 19.49 -17.19 0.13
C ASP A 59 18.80 -15.85 0.39
N GLY A 60 17.49 -15.76 0.22
CA GLY A 60 16.70 -14.58 0.58
C GLY A 60 16.87 -14.18 2.04
N SER A 61 16.82 -15.16 2.94
CA SER A 61 17.04 -14.91 4.36
C SER A 61 18.46 -14.45 4.66
N ARG A 62 19.47 -15.06 4.03
CA ARG A 62 20.88 -14.79 4.31
C ARG A 62 21.40 -13.51 3.65
N LEU A 63 21.05 -13.31 2.38
CA LEU A 63 21.62 -12.25 1.53
C LEU A 63 20.80 -10.96 1.53
N ILE A 64 19.51 -11.05 1.88
CA ILE A 64 18.60 -9.90 1.87
C ILE A 64 18.11 -9.59 3.28
N ALA A 65 17.44 -10.54 3.94
CA ALA A 65 16.81 -10.26 5.23
C ALA A 65 17.83 -9.84 6.29
N ARG A 66 18.92 -10.59 6.47
CA ARG A 66 19.91 -10.31 7.53
C ARG A 66 20.58 -8.94 7.43
N PRO A 67 21.11 -8.50 6.27
CA PRO A 67 21.70 -7.17 6.14
C PRO A 67 20.67 -6.07 6.45
N LEU A 68 19.49 -6.18 5.89
CA LEU A 68 18.40 -5.22 6.10
C LEU A 68 17.92 -5.21 7.56
N GLU A 69 17.68 -6.37 8.19
CA GLU A 69 17.28 -6.45 9.60
C GLU A 69 18.28 -5.77 10.53
N ASN A 70 19.60 -5.98 10.29
CA ASN A 70 20.64 -5.40 11.12
C ASN A 70 20.60 -3.88 11.10
N ASN A 71 20.33 -3.30 9.92
CA ASN A 71 20.27 -1.85 9.74
C ASN A 71 18.95 -1.28 10.21
N LEU A 72 17.85 -1.91 9.87
CA LEU A 72 16.49 -1.50 10.29
C LEU A 72 16.28 -1.54 11.81
N ARG A 73 17.01 -2.39 12.55
CA ARG A 73 16.98 -2.41 14.03
C ARG A 73 17.51 -1.13 14.67
N SER A 74 18.33 -0.36 13.95
CA SER A 74 18.87 0.91 14.44
C SER A 74 17.89 2.08 14.28
N VAL A 75 16.83 1.90 13.50
CA VAL A 75 15.80 2.92 13.26
C VAL A 75 15.02 3.20 14.55
N GLN A 76 14.80 4.47 14.83
CA GLN A 76 14.12 4.90 16.06
C GLN A 76 12.67 4.41 16.08
N GLY A 77 12.21 3.94 17.24
CA GLY A 77 10.84 3.48 17.43
C GLY A 77 10.55 2.08 16.92
N VAL A 78 11.53 1.38 16.35
CA VAL A 78 11.35 -0.03 15.95
C VAL A 78 11.24 -0.91 17.18
N LYS A 79 10.11 -1.62 17.29
CA LYS A 79 9.80 -2.54 18.37
C LYS A 79 10.15 -3.98 18.02
N ASN A 80 9.79 -4.41 16.81
CA ASN A 80 10.05 -5.77 16.34
C ASN A 80 10.21 -5.80 14.82
N ILE A 81 11.00 -6.75 14.31
CA ILE A 81 11.15 -7.03 12.88
C ILE A 81 10.90 -8.52 12.67
N SER A 82 10.00 -8.86 11.75
CA SER A 82 9.72 -10.22 11.32
C SER A 82 10.00 -10.35 9.83
N SER A 83 10.83 -11.30 9.43
CA SER A 83 11.17 -11.55 8.02
C SER A 83 10.64 -12.89 7.53
N TYR A 84 10.20 -12.91 6.29
CA TYR A 84 9.67 -14.06 5.59
C TYR A 84 10.31 -14.12 4.21
N SER A 85 11.04 -15.19 3.92
CA SER A 85 11.62 -15.44 2.62
C SER A 85 10.95 -16.63 1.95
N THR A 86 10.52 -16.42 0.72
CA THR A 86 9.99 -17.44 -0.18
C THR A 86 10.81 -17.47 -1.46
N LEU A 87 10.44 -18.28 -2.44
CA LEU A 87 11.14 -18.33 -3.72
C LEU A 87 11.04 -16.97 -4.42
N GLY A 88 12.17 -16.31 -4.64
CA GLY A 88 12.26 -15.06 -5.37
C GLY A 88 11.82 -13.80 -4.63
N ILE A 89 11.29 -13.89 -3.41
CA ILE A 89 10.82 -12.72 -2.65
C ILE A 89 11.18 -12.82 -1.17
N THR A 90 11.72 -11.75 -0.64
CA THR A 90 11.94 -11.56 0.80
C THR A 90 11.11 -10.38 1.27
N ARG A 91 10.26 -10.60 2.28
CA ARG A 91 9.43 -9.57 2.90
C ARG A 91 9.77 -9.44 4.36
N MET A 92 9.89 -8.20 4.80
CA MET A 92 10.07 -7.87 6.22
C MET A 92 8.92 -7.01 6.67
N ILE A 93 8.45 -7.26 7.89
CA ILE A 93 7.43 -6.46 8.57
C ILE A 93 8.11 -5.82 9.77
N VAL A 94 8.20 -4.52 9.74
CA VAL A 94 8.76 -3.69 10.80
C VAL A 94 7.62 -3.15 11.64
N GLU A 95 7.56 -3.55 12.92
CA GLU A 95 6.61 -3.08 13.92
C GLU A 95 7.23 -1.92 14.68
N PHE A 96 6.53 -0.80 14.75
CA PHE A 96 6.92 0.38 15.50
C PHE A 96 6.13 0.52 16.82
N GLU A 97 6.58 1.40 17.69
CA GLU A 97 5.81 1.80 18.85
C GLU A 97 4.57 2.60 18.44
N ILE A 98 3.46 2.45 19.18
CA ILE A 98 2.15 3.04 18.81
C ILE A 98 2.19 4.57 18.69
N GLN A 99 3.16 5.23 19.35
CA GLN A 99 3.29 6.69 19.36
C GLN A 99 4.25 7.23 18.28
N GLN A 100 4.85 6.37 17.47
CA GLN A 100 5.77 6.78 16.40
C GLN A 100 5.02 7.47 15.28
N ASP A 101 5.58 8.59 14.78
CA ASP A 101 5.12 9.21 13.54
C ASP A 101 5.52 8.32 12.35
N MET A 102 4.52 7.78 11.66
CA MET A 102 4.76 6.85 10.55
C MET A 102 5.39 7.52 9.33
N ASN A 103 5.18 8.83 9.13
CA ASN A 103 5.83 9.56 8.04
C ASN A 103 7.33 9.69 8.29
N GLU A 104 7.73 9.99 9.52
CA GLU A 104 9.13 10.01 9.93
C GLU A 104 9.75 8.61 9.84
N ALA A 105 9.04 7.60 10.33
CA ALA A 105 9.48 6.20 10.27
C ALA A 105 9.74 5.72 8.84
N ILE A 106 8.92 6.10 7.86
CA ILE A 106 9.14 5.76 6.44
C ILE A 106 10.44 6.38 5.93
N ILE A 107 10.72 7.63 6.26
CA ILE A 107 11.94 8.34 5.84
C ILE A 107 13.17 7.65 6.47
N ASP A 108 13.11 7.32 7.75
CA ASP A 108 14.20 6.66 8.46
C ASP A 108 14.46 5.25 7.90
N ILE A 109 13.40 4.50 7.57
CA ILE A 109 13.53 3.20 6.87
C ILE A 109 14.17 3.38 5.50
N GLN A 110 13.75 4.37 4.71
CA GLN A 110 14.34 4.64 3.39
C GLN A 110 15.83 4.92 3.52
N GLN A 111 16.23 5.74 4.49
CA GLN A 111 17.63 6.03 4.74
C GLN A 111 18.41 4.77 5.15
N ALA A 112 17.87 3.98 6.09
CA ALA A 112 18.51 2.75 6.55
C ALA A 112 18.65 1.70 5.42
N ILE A 113 17.73 1.65 4.48
CA ILE A 113 17.80 0.80 3.30
C ILE A 113 18.89 1.28 2.33
N GLU A 114 18.95 2.58 2.06
CA GLU A 114 19.99 3.14 1.17
C GLU A 114 21.40 2.88 1.68
N GLU A 115 21.63 2.89 3.00
CA GLU A 115 22.94 2.58 3.60
C GLU A 115 23.41 1.15 3.33
N VAL A 116 22.47 0.18 3.23
CA VAL A 116 22.78 -1.24 3.04
C VAL A 116 22.57 -1.72 1.61
N LYS A 117 22.06 -0.86 0.73
CA LYS A 117 21.73 -1.20 -0.66
C LYS A 117 22.91 -1.80 -1.43
N SER A 118 24.11 -1.31 -1.17
CA SER A 118 25.35 -1.82 -1.80
C SER A 118 25.76 -3.22 -1.32
N GLU A 119 25.21 -3.69 -0.20
CA GLU A 119 25.48 -5.03 0.33
C GLU A 119 24.52 -6.09 -0.22
N LEU A 120 23.44 -5.63 -0.88
CA LEU A 120 22.44 -6.53 -1.48
C LEU A 120 23.03 -7.22 -2.72
N PRO A 121 22.56 -8.44 -3.06
CA PRO A 121 23.03 -9.17 -4.22
C PRO A 121 22.81 -8.42 -5.52
N LEU A 122 23.73 -8.59 -6.48
CA LEU A 122 23.51 -8.14 -7.85
C LEU A 122 22.28 -8.85 -8.44
N GLY A 123 21.32 -8.07 -8.95
CA GLY A 123 20.06 -8.58 -9.48
C GLY A 123 18.89 -8.52 -8.48
N ALA A 124 19.12 -8.10 -7.23
CA ALA A 124 18.03 -7.74 -6.35
C ALA A 124 17.37 -6.45 -6.87
N GLU A 125 16.04 -6.45 -6.94
CA GLU A 125 15.28 -5.24 -7.24
C GLU A 125 15.34 -4.26 -6.06
N ASP A 126 15.06 -3.00 -6.34
CA ASP A 126 15.00 -1.98 -5.30
C ASP A 126 13.95 -2.33 -4.25
N PRO A 127 14.28 -2.23 -2.95
CA PRO A 127 13.35 -2.52 -1.87
C PRO A 127 12.08 -1.66 -1.95
N GLN A 128 10.93 -2.31 -1.97
CA GLN A 128 9.64 -1.66 -1.97
C GLN A 128 9.14 -1.48 -0.54
N ILE A 129 8.83 -0.25 -0.16
CA ILE A 129 8.35 0.11 1.17
C ILE A 129 6.85 0.38 1.08
N GLN A 130 6.07 -0.26 1.94
CA GLN A 130 4.64 -0.10 2.01
C GLN A 130 4.17 0.06 3.46
N GLU A 131 3.52 1.16 3.79
CA GLU A 131 2.86 1.36 5.07
C GLU A 131 1.56 0.53 5.13
N TYR A 132 1.35 -0.15 6.26
CA TYR A 132 0.05 -0.76 6.56
C TYR A 132 -0.86 0.29 7.20
N SER A 133 -1.80 0.80 6.44
CA SER A 133 -2.83 1.73 6.90
C SER A 133 -4.22 1.19 6.60
N GLU A 134 -5.25 1.78 7.18
CA GLU A 134 -6.64 1.47 6.79
C GLU A 134 -6.89 1.71 5.30
N ARG A 135 -6.12 2.62 4.68
CA ARG A 135 -6.17 2.91 3.24
C ARG A 135 -5.64 1.77 2.37
N SER A 136 -4.85 0.84 2.97
CA SER A 136 -4.34 -0.35 2.27
C SER A 136 -5.43 -1.40 2.02
N PHE A 137 -6.61 -1.27 2.66
CA PHE A 137 -7.73 -2.15 2.43
C PHE A 137 -8.69 -1.55 1.40
N PRO A 138 -9.07 -2.32 0.37
CA PRO A 138 -10.01 -1.82 -0.62
C PRO A 138 -11.38 -1.56 0.02
N ALA A 139 -11.89 -0.34 -0.14
CA ALA A 139 -13.24 0.01 0.29
C ALA A 139 -14.30 -0.67 -0.59
N MET A 140 -13.97 -0.94 -1.85
CA MET A 140 -14.83 -1.60 -2.82
C MET A 140 -13.98 -2.42 -3.79
N THR A 141 -14.49 -3.59 -4.17
CA THR A 141 -13.91 -4.42 -5.25
C THR A 141 -14.92 -4.53 -6.37
N ILE A 142 -14.53 -4.13 -7.57
CA ILE A 142 -15.35 -4.20 -8.78
C ILE A 142 -14.81 -5.33 -9.65
N SER A 143 -15.69 -6.29 -10.02
CA SER A 143 -15.33 -7.39 -10.91
C SER A 143 -15.84 -7.11 -12.32
N LEU A 144 -14.94 -7.10 -13.30
CA LEU A 144 -15.27 -6.96 -14.71
C LEU A 144 -15.44 -8.36 -15.33
N GLN A 145 -16.67 -8.68 -15.78
CA GLN A 145 -16.99 -9.96 -16.44
C GLN A 145 -17.60 -9.70 -17.81
N GLY A 146 -17.39 -10.59 -18.76
CA GLY A 146 -17.99 -10.49 -20.09
C GLY A 146 -17.26 -11.34 -21.15
N ASP A 147 -17.83 -11.40 -22.33
CA ASP A 147 -17.26 -12.04 -23.51
C ASP A 147 -16.28 -11.07 -24.15
N GLY A 148 -15.03 -11.42 -24.22
CA GLY A 148 -13.97 -10.60 -24.81
C GLY A 148 -12.59 -11.12 -24.45
N SER A 149 -11.59 -10.70 -25.23
CA SER A 149 -10.20 -11.06 -24.92
C SER A 149 -9.76 -10.41 -23.60
N LEU A 150 -8.78 -11.03 -22.93
CA LEU A 150 -8.19 -10.47 -21.70
C LEU A 150 -7.68 -9.04 -21.91
N ARG A 151 -7.02 -8.79 -23.05
CA ARG A 151 -6.52 -7.46 -23.43
C ARG A 151 -7.61 -6.40 -23.50
N GLN A 152 -8.77 -6.75 -24.08
CA GLN A 152 -9.90 -5.82 -24.13
C GLN A 152 -10.44 -5.51 -22.73
N LYS A 153 -10.49 -6.53 -21.86
CA LYS A 153 -10.94 -6.34 -20.46
C LYS A 153 -9.97 -5.46 -19.68
N ILE A 154 -8.67 -5.65 -19.87
CA ILE A 154 -7.63 -4.82 -19.23
C ILE A 154 -7.79 -3.37 -19.68
N PHE A 155 -7.91 -3.13 -21.00
CA PHE A 155 -8.11 -1.78 -21.54
C PHE A 155 -9.33 -1.06 -20.94
N PHE A 156 -10.46 -1.74 -20.85
CA PHE A 156 -11.66 -1.17 -20.21
C PHE A 156 -11.47 -0.97 -18.68
N ALA A 157 -10.72 -1.85 -18.05
CA ALA A 157 -10.44 -1.71 -16.61
C ALA A 157 -9.50 -0.53 -16.31
N GLU A 158 -8.52 -0.26 -17.19
CA GLU A 158 -7.66 0.92 -17.12
C GLU A 158 -8.47 2.21 -17.33
N GLU A 159 -9.31 2.27 -18.34
CA GLU A 159 -10.19 3.41 -18.57
C GLU A 159 -11.14 3.65 -17.39
N MET A 160 -11.67 2.57 -16.80
CA MET A 160 -12.51 2.65 -15.60
C MET A 160 -11.72 3.11 -14.37
N LYS A 161 -10.48 2.67 -14.21
CA LYS A 161 -9.56 3.11 -13.17
C LYS A 161 -9.38 4.63 -13.24
N ASP A 162 -9.03 5.16 -14.40
CA ASP A 162 -8.80 6.60 -14.60
C ASP A 162 -10.06 7.42 -14.32
N MET A 163 -11.24 6.90 -14.74
CA MET A 163 -12.52 7.54 -14.42
C MET A 163 -12.80 7.54 -12.92
N LEU A 164 -12.53 6.43 -12.23
CA LEU A 164 -12.75 6.33 -10.78
C LEU A 164 -11.81 7.28 -10.02
N GLU A 165 -10.54 7.34 -10.38
CA GLU A 165 -9.57 8.23 -9.74
C GLU A 165 -9.88 9.73 -9.95
N SER A 166 -10.65 10.05 -10.99
CA SER A 166 -11.13 11.42 -11.22
C SER A 166 -12.26 11.87 -10.29
N ILE A 167 -12.86 10.95 -9.53
CA ILE A 167 -13.96 11.23 -8.60
C ILE A 167 -13.41 11.73 -7.27
N ASP A 168 -13.89 12.88 -6.82
CA ASP A 168 -13.48 13.43 -5.53
C ASP A 168 -13.86 12.47 -4.38
N GLY A 169 -12.88 12.14 -3.54
CA GLY A 169 -13.03 11.19 -2.44
C GLY A 169 -12.51 9.77 -2.74
N ILE A 170 -12.14 9.44 -3.97
CA ILE A 170 -11.41 8.21 -4.29
C ILE A 170 -9.91 8.51 -4.23
N TYR A 171 -9.21 7.76 -3.37
CA TYR A 171 -7.78 7.94 -3.16
C TYR A 171 -6.95 7.24 -4.23
N GLU A 172 -7.31 6.00 -4.56
CA GLU A 172 -6.57 5.15 -5.49
C GLU A 172 -7.47 4.02 -6.00
N ALA A 173 -7.30 3.63 -7.26
CA ALA A 173 -7.92 2.45 -7.85
C ALA A 173 -6.85 1.51 -8.40
N ASN A 174 -6.79 0.29 -7.88
CA ASN A 174 -5.79 -0.72 -8.27
C ASN A 174 -6.40 -1.81 -9.14
N LEU A 175 -5.73 -2.16 -10.24
CA LEU A 175 -6.07 -3.32 -11.06
C LEU A 175 -5.44 -4.57 -10.44
N VAL A 176 -6.28 -5.58 -10.22
CA VAL A 176 -5.86 -6.89 -9.74
C VAL A 176 -6.01 -7.91 -10.87
N ALA A 177 -5.04 -8.80 -11.03
CA ALA A 177 -5.01 -9.81 -12.09
C ALA A 177 -4.93 -9.26 -13.53
N ALA A 178 -4.35 -8.08 -13.70
CA ALA A 178 -3.92 -7.58 -15.01
C ALA A 178 -2.45 -7.97 -15.22
N PRO A 179 -2.11 -8.99 -16.01
CA PRO A 179 -0.73 -9.31 -16.31
C PRO A 179 -0.14 -8.21 -17.19
N ASP A 180 1.11 -7.86 -16.92
CA ASP A 180 1.87 -6.94 -17.77
C ASP A 180 2.04 -7.54 -19.17
N GLU A 181 1.89 -6.72 -20.21
CA GLU A 181 2.24 -7.13 -21.56
C GLU A 181 3.77 -7.19 -21.68
N VAL A 182 4.29 -8.37 -21.90
CA VAL A 182 5.73 -8.59 -22.10
C VAL A 182 6.01 -8.98 -23.53
N LEU A 183 7.11 -8.50 -24.07
CA LEU A 183 7.65 -8.90 -25.36
C LEU A 183 8.66 -10.01 -25.14
N GLU A 184 8.27 -11.26 -25.39
CA GLU A 184 9.16 -12.40 -25.27
C GLU A 184 9.99 -12.56 -26.55
N GLY A 185 11.30 -12.36 -26.46
CA GLY A 185 12.24 -12.61 -27.52
C GLY A 185 12.90 -13.98 -27.37
N VAL A 186 12.51 -14.95 -28.21
CA VAL A 186 13.17 -16.26 -28.24
C VAL A 186 14.41 -16.22 -29.11
N ILE A 187 15.57 -16.45 -28.51
CA ILE A 187 16.86 -16.38 -29.17
C ILE A 187 17.28 -17.77 -29.66
N ASP A 188 17.59 -17.90 -30.97
CA ASP A 188 18.18 -19.11 -31.55
C ASP A 188 19.71 -19.02 -31.46
N LYS A 189 20.27 -19.78 -30.53
CA LYS A 189 21.72 -19.80 -30.27
C LYS A 189 22.53 -20.19 -31.52
N SER A 190 22.04 -21.13 -32.34
CA SER A 190 22.73 -21.59 -33.53
C SER A 190 22.82 -20.50 -34.59
N LYS A 191 21.77 -19.67 -34.72
CA LYS A 191 21.79 -18.51 -35.63
C LYS A 191 22.67 -17.40 -35.11
N MET A 192 22.70 -17.14 -33.78
CA MET A 192 23.62 -16.17 -33.21
C MET A 192 25.08 -16.53 -33.56
N GLU A 193 25.46 -17.78 -33.31
CA GLU A 193 26.79 -18.26 -33.63
C GLU A 193 27.13 -18.16 -35.16
N ALA A 194 26.14 -18.49 -36.02
CA ALA A 194 26.31 -18.38 -37.46
C ALA A 194 26.48 -16.94 -37.97
N TYR A 195 25.84 -15.97 -37.33
CA TYR A 195 25.95 -14.54 -37.66
C TYR A 195 27.01 -13.79 -36.86
N GLY A 196 27.70 -14.44 -35.93
CA GLY A 196 28.71 -13.83 -35.10
C GLY A 196 28.16 -12.76 -34.14
N VAL A 197 26.87 -12.84 -33.77
CA VAL A 197 26.19 -11.91 -32.87
C VAL A 197 26.31 -12.42 -31.44
N THR A 198 26.76 -11.57 -30.53
CA THR A 198 26.86 -11.90 -29.09
C THR A 198 25.59 -11.49 -28.34
N LEU A 199 25.42 -12.02 -27.14
CA LEU A 199 24.30 -11.63 -26.28
C LEU A 199 24.36 -10.14 -25.91
N ASP A 200 25.57 -9.61 -25.72
CA ASP A 200 25.80 -8.20 -25.42
C ASP A 200 25.40 -7.29 -26.59
N ASP A 201 25.66 -7.73 -27.82
CA ASP A 201 25.22 -6.99 -29.04
C ASP A 201 23.68 -6.89 -29.10
N LEU A 202 22.99 -7.99 -28.78
CA LEU A 202 21.53 -8.00 -28.72
C LEU A 202 20.99 -7.11 -27.59
N TYR A 203 21.56 -7.22 -26.40
CA TYR A 203 21.17 -6.40 -25.27
C TYR A 203 21.35 -4.91 -25.56
N ASN A 204 22.51 -4.53 -26.09
CA ASN A 204 22.80 -3.15 -26.48
C ASN A 204 21.86 -2.64 -27.58
N SER A 205 21.52 -3.51 -28.54
CA SER A 205 20.61 -3.16 -29.63
C SER A 205 19.18 -2.92 -29.14
N ILE A 206 18.71 -3.73 -28.19
CA ILE A 206 17.38 -3.58 -27.58
C ILE A 206 17.36 -2.35 -26.66
N SER A 207 18.36 -2.20 -25.81
CA SER A 207 18.45 -1.08 -24.86
C SER A 207 18.58 0.29 -25.55
N ASN A 208 19.23 0.38 -26.69
CA ASN A 208 19.38 1.64 -27.44
C ASN A 208 18.16 2.00 -28.32
N ASN A 209 17.24 1.07 -28.52
CA ASN A 209 16.03 1.27 -29.33
C ASN A 209 14.72 1.32 -28.55
N ASN A 210 14.82 1.36 -27.20
CA ASN A 210 13.64 1.43 -26.32
C ASN A 210 13.43 2.86 -25.77
#